data_3ef065b038c76b0dfba585fb25677336
#
_entry.id   3ef065b038c76b0dfba585fb25677336
#
_cell.length_a   1.000
_cell.length_b   1.000
_cell.length_c   1.000
_cell.angle_alpha   90.00
_cell.angle_beta   90.00
_cell.angle_gamma   90.00
#
_symmetry.space_group_name_H-M   'P 1'
#
loop_
_entity.id
_entity.type
_entity.pdbx_description
1 polymer ?
#
loop_
_entity_poly.entity_id
_entity_poly.type
_entity_poly.pdbx_seq_one_letter_code
_entity_poly.pdbx_strand_id
1 'polypeptide(L)'
;MRRDKGMTLLELLIAMGISTLIMAATFVIIQFSAATYDNTMGMVEENNNTYDASNIINHYARTSSYCALTDDGNGIFVTVDDATFGGAPGSKHTVRIVYDTDDDTLFIDRMDGSTKMIVSRDICRIEWELIHNGVKYTAYELTATGNEKILFSGYACKRGR
;
A
#
# COMPACT_ATOMS: atom_id res chain seq x y z
N MET A 1 -52.89 37.07 30.50
CA MET A 1 -52.06 36.37 31.52
C MET A 1 -51.77 34.97 31.02
N ARG A 2 -50.57 34.69 30.56
CA ARG A 2 -50.09 33.32 30.25
C ARG A 2 -49.82 32.63 31.59
N ARG A 3 -50.52 31.55 31.87
CA ARG A 3 -50.24 30.67 33.02
C ARG A 3 -48.98 29.89 32.64
N ASP A 4 -47.84 30.21 33.18
CA ASP A 4 -46.66 29.37 33.14
C ASP A 4 -46.97 28.07 33.89
N LYS A 5 -47.20 27.01 33.16
CA LYS A 5 -47.35 25.66 33.77
C LYS A 5 -45.93 25.19 34.07
N GLY A 6 -45.59 25.15 35.34
CA GLY A 6 -44.33 24.54 35.79
C GLY A 6 -44.29 23.06 35.43
N MET A 7 -43.12 22.56 35.07
CA MET A 7 -42.87 21.15 34.76
C MET A 7 -43.10 20.30 36.03
N THR A 8 -43.81 19.19 35.90
CA THR A 8 -44.00 18.30 37.02
C THR A 8 -42.73 17.50 37.31
N LEU A 9 -42.52 17.09 38.54
CA LEU A 9 -41.36 16.30 38.97
C LEU A 9 -41.30 14.96 38.18
N LEU A 10 -42.43 14.40 37.80
CA LEU A 10 -42.52 13.21 36.96
C LEU A 10 -42.05 13.44 35.55
N GLU A 11 -42.42 14.59 34.92
CA GLU A 11 -41.95 14.96 33.57
C GLU A 11 -40.44 15.12 33.52
N LEU A 12 -39.84 15.74 34.56
CA LEU A 12 -38.38 15.89 34.66
C LEU A 12 -37.70 14.52 34.76
N LEU A 13 -38.23 13.60 35.56
CA LEU A 13 -37.64 12.27 35.75
C LEU A 13 -37.70 11.43 34.46
N ILE A 14 -38.83 11.50 33.73
CA ILE A 14 -38.95 10.83 32.43
C ILE A 14 -37.97 11.44 31.40
N ALA A 15 -37.88 12.76 31.34
CA ALA A 15 -36.98 13.42 30.43
C ALA A 15 -35.50 13.06 30.68
N MET A 16 -35.08 12.99 31.94
CA MET A 16 -33.73 12.53 32.30
C MET A 16 -33.51 11.07 31.93
N GLY A 17 -34.49 10.19 32.13
CA GLY A 17 -34.42 8.78 31.73
C GLY A 17 -34.26 8.60 30.24
N ILE A 18 -35.03 9.33 29.42
CA ILE A 18 -34.94 9.27 27.97
C ILE A 18 -33.58 9.84 27.50
N SER A 19 -33.14 10.95 28.09
CA SER A 19 -31.85 11.58 27.74
C SER A 19 -30.67 10.65 28.00
N THR A 20 -30.66 9.93 29.10
CA THR A 20 -29.61 8.95 29.43
C THR A 20 -29.59 7.78 28.44
N LEU A 21 -30.73 7.28 28.00
CA LEU A 21 -30.83 6.22 27.00
C LEU A 21 -30.29 6.70 25.63
N ILE A 22 -30.67 7.91 25.21
CA ILE A 22 -30.15 8.48 23.94
C ILE A 22 -28.64 8.65 24.02
N MET A 23 -28.11 9.16 25.13
CA MET A 23 -26.70 9.36 25.31
C MET A 23 -25.91 8.03 25.27
N ALA A 24 -26.43 6.98 25.91
CA ALA A 24 -25.87 5.64 25.89
C ALA A 24 -25.87 5.05 24.47
N ALA A 25 -26.97 5.16 23.74
CA ALA A 25 -27.04 4.71 22.34
C ALA A 25 -26.08 5.45 21.43
N THR A 26 -25.98 6.77 21.56
CA THR A 26 -25.03 7.59 20.78
C THR A 26 -23.58 7.18 21.07
N PHE A 27 -23.25 6.92 22.33
CA PHE A 27 -21.90 6.48 22.70
C PHE A 27 -21.52 5.15 22.02
N VAL A 28 -22.43 4.16 22.00
CA VAL A 28 -22.20 2.88 21.33
C VAL A 28 -21.98 3.07 19.81
N ILE A 29 -22.76 3.93 19.16
CA ILE A 29 -22.62 4.22 17.73
C ILE A 29 -21.26 4.86 17.45
N ILE A 30 -20.80 5.79 18.27
CA ILE A 30 -19.51 6.44 18.12
C ILE A 30 -18.37 5.42 18.24
N GLN A 31 -18.41 4.54 19.24
CA GLN A 31 -17.39 3.50 19.43
C GLN A 31 -17.34 2.54 18.25
N PHE A 32 -18.49 2.09 17.77
CA PHE A 32 -18.57 1.22 16.60
C PHE A 32 -18.05 1.91 15.33
N SER A 33 -18.40 3.17 15.13
CA SER A 33 -17.92 3.96 13.97
C SER A 33 -16.42 4.16 14.00
N ALA A 34 -15.83 4.44 15.16
CA ALA A 34 -14.38 4.59 15.31
C ALA A 34 -13.64 3.29 14.97
N ALA A 35 -14.10 2.15 15.54
CA ALA A 35 -13.49 0.85 15.24
C ALA A 35 -13.62 0.46 13.75
N THR A 36 -14.74 0.78 13.12
CA THR A 36 -14.94 0.52 11.69
C THR A 36 -14.04 1.42 10.84
N TYR A 37 -13.87 2.67 11.23
CA TYR A 37 -12.99 3.62 10.55
C TYR A 37 -11.53 3.15 10.58
N ASP A 38 -11.02 2.77 11.75
CA ASP A 38 -9.64 2.29 11.90
C ASP A 38 -9.38 1.03 11.05
N ASN A 39 -10.32 0.07 11.04
CA ASN A 39 -10.21 -1.12 10.21
C ASN A 39 -10.23 -0.79 8.70
N THR A 40 -11.10 0.15 8.29
CA THR A 40 -11.21 0.54 6.88
C THR A 40 -9.97 1.30 6.42
N MET A 41 -9.44 2.19 7.25
CA MET A 41 -8.21 2.93 6.94
C MET A 41 -7.01 1.99 6.79
N GLY A 42 -6.85 1.00 7.68
CA GLY A 42 -5.81 0.00 7.55
C GLY A 42 -5.89 -0.77 6.23
N MET A 43 -7.08 -1.23 5.83
CA MET A 43 -7.29 -1.90 4.55
C MET A 43 -7.00 -1.01 3.34
N VAL A 44 -7.34 0.27 3.40
CA VAL A 44 -7.08 1.23 2.31
C VAL A 44 -5.58 1.49 2.17
N GLU A 45 -4.86 1.66 3.27
CA GLU A 45 -3.42 1.88 3.27
C GLU A 45 -2.67 0.66 2.72
N GLU A 46 -3.01 -0.54 3.14
CA GLU A 46 -2.45 -1.80 2.64
C GLU A 46 -2.68 -1.96 1.13
N ASN A 47 -3.91 -1.73 0.66
CA ASN A 47 -4.22 -1.78 -0.76
C ASN A 47 -3.44 -0.74 -1.58
N ASN A 48 -3.32 0.50 -1.10
CA ASN A 48 -2.60 1.55 -1.80
C ASN A 48 -1.10 1.20 -1.94
N ASN A 49 -0.47 0.73 -0.87
CA ASN A 49 0.94 0.30 -0.89
C ASN A 49 1.18 -0.83 -1.90
N THR A 50 0.27 -1.79 -1.96
CA THR A 50 0.29 -2.90 -2.90
C THR A 50 0.16 -2.43 -4.36
N TYR A 51 -0.80 -1.55 -4.64
CA TYR A 51 -1.00 -0.98 -5.97
C TYR A 51 0.20 -0.16 -6.42
N ASP A 52 0.76 0.64 -5.54
CA ASP A 52 1.90 1.49 -5.84
C ASP A 52 3.14 0.65 -6.15
N ALA A 53 3.42 -0.39 -5.37
CA ALA A 53 4.53 -1.30 -5.63
C ALA A 53 4.41 -1.99 -6.99
N SER A 54 3.25 -2.57 -7.30
CA SER A 54 2.99 -3.21 -8.58
C SER A 54 3.09 -2.24 -9.76
N ASN A 55 2.52 -1.04 -9.63
CA ASN A 55 2.57 -0.01 -10.67
C ASN A 55 4.00 0.46 -10.93
N ILE A 56 4.79 0.65 -9.90
CA ILE A 56 6.19 1.07 -10.01
C ILE A 56 7.01 0.00 -10.72
N ILE A 57 6.93 -1.27 -10.30
CA ILE A 57 7.62 -2.37 -10.97
C ILE A 57 7.22 -2.44 -12.44
N ASN A 58 5.92 -2.40 -12.74
CA ASN A 58 5.40 -2.41 -14.10
C ASN A 58 5.90 -1.23 -14.94
N HIS A 59 5.96 -0.03 -14.33
CA HIS A 59 6.43 1.16 -15.03
C HIS A 59 7.89 1.03 -15.45
N TYR A 60 8.77 0.66 -14.51
CA TYR A 60 10.19 0.48 -14.79
C TYR A 60 10.44 -0.64 -15.80
N ALA A 61 9.81 -1.79 -15.64
CA ALA A 61 10.01 -2.91 -16.54
C ALA A 61 9.47 -2.65 -17.96
N ARG A 62 8.33 -1.96 -18.11
CA ARG A 62 7.77 -1.60 -19.43
C ARG A 62 8.58 -0.55 -20.17
N THR A 63 9.21 0.38 -19.45
CA THR A 63 10.04 1.43 -20.02
C THR A 63 11.49 0.99 -20.22
N SER A 64 11.85 -0.21 -19.76
CA SER A 64 13.19 -0.73 -19.83
C SER A 64 13.64 -1.07 -21.26
N SER A 65 14.91 -0.84 -21.51
CA SER A 65 15.62 -1.38 -22.66
C SER A 65 16.26 -2.74 -22.36
N TYR A 66 16.53 -3.02 -21.09
CA TYR A 66 17.18 -4.25 -20.62
C TYR A 66 16.72 -4.58 -19.20
N CYS A 67 16.51 -5.88 -18.93
CA CYS A 67 16.24 -6.42 -17.61
C CYS A 67 17.15 -7.63 -17.34
N ALA A 68 17.69 -7.72 -16.13
CA ALA A 68 18.45 -8.87 -15.65
C ALA A 68 18.12 -9.14 -14.18
N LEU A 69 18.27 -10.37 -13.73
CA LEU A 69 18.19 -10.69 -12.29
C LEU A 69 19.46 -10.19 -11.59
N THR A 70 19.34 -9.87 -10.31
CA THR A 70 20.47 -9.66 -9.42
C THR A 70 21.17 -10.98 -9.12
N ASP A 71 22.46 -10.96 -8.77
CA ASP A 71 23.25 -12.16 -8.51
C ASP A 71 22.72 -12.99 -7.33
N ASP A 72 22.08 -12.33 -6.36
CA ASP A 72 21.43 -12.93 -5.21
C ASP A 72 20.00 -13.43 -5.47
N GLY A 73 19.45 -13.12 -6.65
CA GLY A 73 18.09 -13.49 -7.03
C GLY A 73 16.98 -12.66 -6.34
N ASN A 74 17.33 -11.75 -5.44
CA ASN A 74 16.37 -10.97 -4.64
C ASN A 74 15.86 -9.72 -5.36
N GLY A 75 16.25 -9.51 -6.62
CA GLY A 75 15.85 -8.32 -7.36
C GLY A 75 16.14 -8.40 -8.85
N ILE A 76 15.90 -7.26 -9.49
CA ILE A 76 16.16 -7.06 -10.92
C ILE A 76 16.92 -5.77 -11.18
N PHE A 77 17.82 -5.81 -12.16
CA PHE A 77 18.39 -4.64 -12.80
C PHE A 77 17.52 -4.25 -14.00
N VAL A 78 17.19 -2.98 -14.08
CA VAL A 78 16.35 -2.42 -15.14
C VAL A 78 17.06 -1.22 -15.73
N THR A 79 17.38 -1.25 -17.01
CA THR A 79 17.98 -0.09 -17.72
C THR A 79 16.88 0.69 -18.41
N VAL A 80 16.71 1.95 -18.05
CA VAL A 80 15.68 2.86 -18.56
C VAL A 80 16.29 4.04 -19.30
N ASP A 81 15.52 4.64 -20.21
CA ASP A 81 15.90 5.87 -20.89
C ASP A 81 15.59 7.07 -19.98
N ASP A 82 16.57 7.94 -19.75
CA ASP A 82 16.44 9.11 -18.88
C ASP A 82 15.34 10.08 -19.33
N ALA A 83 15.03 10.13 -20.62
CA ALA A 83 13.93 10.93 -21.12
C ALA A 83 12.57 10.55 -20.53
N THR A 84 12.41 9.29 -20.11
CA THR A 84 11.20 8.81 -19.43
C THR A 84 11.00 9.44 -18.05
N PHE A 85 12.10 9.88 -17.42
CA PHE A 85 12.15 10.47 -16.09
C PHE A 85 12.58 11.94 -16.08
N GLY A 86 12.47 12.63 -17.23
CA GLY A 86 12.80 14.05 -17.35
C GLY A 86 14.28 14.36 -17.57
N GLY A 87 15.09 13.35 -17.83
CA GLY A 87 16.50 13.48 -18.19
C GLY A 87 16.71 13.76 -19.69
N ALA A 88 17.99 13.79 -20.12
CA ALA A 88 18.36 14.04 -21.51
C ALA A 88 17.95 12.87 -22.41
N PRO A 89 17.37 13.11 -23.60
CA PRO A 89 17.03 12.05 -24.54
C PRO A 89 18.26 11.27 -24.98
N GLY A 90 18.17 9.93 -24.93
CA GLY A 90 19.24 9.02 -25.37
C GLY A 90 20.27 8.67 -24.29
N SER A 91 20.24 9.32 -23.13
CA SER A 91 20.97 8.83 -21.97
C SER A 91 20.19 7.72 -21.29
N LYS A 92 20.89 6.79 -20.66
CA LYS A 92 20.32 5.62 -19.99
C LYS A 92 20.93 5.48 -18.62
N HIS A 93 20.12 5.12 -17.66
CA HIS A 93 20.60 4.72 -16.35
C HIS A 93 20.04 3.35 -15.96
N THR A 94 20.77 2.66 -15.09
CA THR A 94 20.33 1.37 -14.54
C THR A 94 19.80 1.60 -13.14
N VAL A 95 18.63 1.04 -12.91
CA VAL A 95 17.94 1.04 -11.62
C VAL A 95 17.91 -0.39 -11.11
N ARG A 96 18.14 -0.56 -9.84
CA ARG A 96 18.01 -1.85 -9.17
C ARG A 96 16.74 -1.85 -8.33
N ILE A 97 15.85 -2.79 -8.59
CA ILE A 97 14.66 -3.05 -7.76
C ILE A 97 14.95 -4.30 -6.96
N VAL A 98 15.04 -4.17 -5.65
CA VAL A 98 15.52 -5.24 -4.75
C VAL A 98 14.60 -5.36 -3.54
N TYR A 99 14.35 -6.60 -3.16
CA TYR A 99 13.78 -6.95 -1.86
C TYR A 99 14.92 -7.16 -0.87
N ASP A 100 14.88 -6.41 0.23
CA ASP A 100 15.81 -6.54 1.35
C ASP A 100 15.20 -7.50 2.38
N THR A 101 15.88 -8.62 2.58
CA THR A 101 15.41 -9.67 3.49
C THR A 101 15.64 -9.33 4.96
N ASP A 102 16.49 -8.34 5.26
CA ASP A 102 16.81 -7.96 6.63
C ASP A 102 15.74 -6.99 7.19
N ASP A 103 15.24 -6.12 6.32
CA ASP A 103 14.26 -5.08 6.69
C ASP A 103 12.84 -5.37 6.16
N ASP A 104 12.62 -6.49 5.48
CA ASP A 104 11.35 -6.87 4.82
C ASP A 104 10.81 -5.75 3.91
N THR A 105 11.73 -5.09 3.19
CA THR A 105 11.38 -3.94 2.34
C THR A 105 11.70 -4.16 0.87
N LEU A 106 10.79 -3.75 0.01
CA LEU A 106 11.06 -3.57 -1.41
C LEU A 106 11.49 -2.13 -1.67
N PHE A 107 12.66 -1.94 -2.26
CA PHE A 107 13.16 -0.60 -2.58
C PHE A 107 13.73 -0.49 -3.99
N ILE A 108 13.81 0.74 -4.46
CA ILE A 108 14.47 1.11 -5.71
C ILE A 108 15.75 1.87 -5.39
N ASP A 109 16.85 1.36 -5.95
CA ASP A 109 18.16 1.97 -5.89
C ASP A 109 18.56 2.44 -7.30
N ARG A 110 18.73 3.74 -7.45
CA ARG A 110 19.11 4.33 -8.74
C ARG A 110 20.58 4.14 -9.09
N MET A 111 21.37 3.56 -8.18
CA MET A 111 22.80 3.31 -8.34
C MET A 111 23.63 4.57 -8.65
N ASP A 112 23.09 5.76 -8.39
CA ASP A 112 23.73 7.06 -8.58
C ASP A 112 24.23 7.68 -7.26
N GLY A 113 24.12 6.92 -6.17
CA GLY A 113 24.45 7.37 -4.81
C GLY A 113 23.32 8.16 -4.12
N SER A 114 22.17 8.29 -4.78
CA SER A 114 20.97 8.89 -4.16
C SER A 114 20.36 7.98 -3.10
N THR A 115 19.44 8.54 -2.33
CA THR A 115 18.71 7.77 -1.31
C THR A 115 17.85 6.71 -1.97
N LYS A 116 17.88 5.51 -1.44
CA LYS A 116 16.98 4.42 -1.85
C LYS A 116 15.51 4.83 -1.62
N MET A 117 14.67 4.56 -2.60
CA MET A 117 13.23 4.80 -2.48
C MET A 117 12.53 3.52 -2.02
N ILE A 118 11.96 3.55 -0.83
CA ILE A 118 11.15 2.44 -0.30
C ILE A 118 9.83 2.41 -1.07
N VAL A 119 9.47 1.23 -1.56
CA VAL A 119 8.28 0.99 -2.37
C VAL A 119 7.20 0.28 -1.55
N SER A 120 7.58 -0.70 -0.75
CA SER A 120 6.68 -1.44 0.14
C SER A 120 7.43 -2.01 1.33
N ARG A 121 6.72 -2.21 2.45
CA ARG A 121 7.26 -2.77 3.70
C ARG A 121 6.55 -4.05 4.17
N ASP A 122 5.51 -4.46 3.47
CA ASP A 122 4.66 -5.57 3.91
C ASP A 122 4.90 -6.84 3.08
N ILE A 123 6.09 -6.94 2.47
CA ILE A 123 6.48 -8.07 1.65
C ILE A 123 7.40 -8.97 2.46
N CYS A 124 7.05 -10.24 2.60
CA CYS A 124 7.92 -11.23 3.25
C CYS A 124 8.82 -11.99 2.27
N ARG A 125 8.44 -12.00 1.01
CA ARG A 125 9.20 -12.65 -0.07
C ARG A 125 8.73 -12.15 -1.43
N ILE A 126 9.67 -12.04 -2.38
CA ILE A 126 9.35 -11.78 -3.77
C ILE A 126 10.09 -12.77 -4.67
N GLU A 127 9.39 -13.30 -5.64
CA GLU A 127 9.95 -14.18 -6.67
C GLU A 127 10.03 -13.44 -7.99
N TRP A 128 11.17 -13.53 -8.64
CA TRP A 128 11.44 -12.91 -9.93
C TRP A 128 11.72 -13.99 -10.97
N GLU A 129 11.10 -13.93 -12.12
CA GLU A 129 11.30 -14.82 -13.24
C GLU A 129 11.51 -14.02 -14.52
N LEU A 130 12.66 -14.19 -15.17
CA LEU A 130 12.89 -13.61 -16.49
C LEU A 130 12.10 -14.40 -17.53
N ILE A 131 11.31 -13.68 -18.33
CA ILE A 131 10.61 -14.20 -19.48
C ILE A 131 11.17 -13.57 -20.76
N HIS A 132 10.88 -14.15 -21.93
CA HIS A 132 11.48 -13.79 -23.22
C HIS A 132 11.51 -12.27 -23.50
N ASN A 133 10.50 -11.51 -23.08
CA ASN A 133 10.42 -10.06 -23.31
C ASN A 133 10.09 -9.26 -22.04
N GLY A 134 10.54 -9.71 -20.88
CA GLY A 134 10.24 -8.99 -19.65
C GLY A 134 10.51 -9.78 -18.39
N VAL A 135 9.75 -9.46 -17.38
CA VAL A 135 9.87 -10.03 -16.05
C VAL A 135 8.46 -10.42 -15.55
N LYS A 136 8.37 -11.60 -14.97
CA LYS A 136 7.25 -12.00 -14.13
C LYS A 136 7.69 -11.86 -12.68
N TYR A 137 6.81 -11.41 -11.83
CA TYR A 137 7.07 -11.29 -10.41
C TYR A 137 5.87 -11.72 -9.59
N THR A 138 6.13 -12.23 -8.38
CA THR A 138 5.11 -12.58 -7.40
C THR A 138 5.62 -12.19 -6.01
N ALA A 139 4.89 -11.33 -5.35
CA ALA A 139 5.17 -10.88 -3.99
C ALA A 139 4.21 -11.56 -3.00
N TYR A 140 4.74 -11.89 -1.83
CA TYR A 140 4.04 -12.60 -0.79
C TYR A 140 4.05 -11.78 0.51
N GLU A 141 2.98 -11.89 1.28
CA GLU A 141 2.85 -11.36 2.63
C GLU A 141 2.70 -12.50 3.64
N LEU A 142 3.07 -12.27 4.90
CA LEU A 142 2.77 -13.19 5.99
C LEU A 142 1.41 -12.85 6.60
N THR A 143 0.50 -13.82 6.57
CA THR A 143 -0.78 -13.69 7.27
C THR A 143 -0.57 -13.77 8.80
N ALA A 144 -1.53 -13.30 9.57
CA ALA A 144 -1.53 -13.41 11.04
C ALA A 144 -1.38 -14.85 11.56
N THR A 145 -1.64 -15.84 10.71
CA THR A 145 -1.47 -17.29 11.02
C THR A 145 -0.09 -17.82 10.63
N GLY A 146 0.82 -16.97 10.11
CA GLY A 146 2.16 -17.33 9.68
C GLY A 146 2.25 -18.04 8.32
N ASN A 147 1.15 -18.08 7.56
CA ASN A 147 1.13 -18.62 6.22
C ASN A 147 1.43 -17.52 5.17
N GLU A 148 2.16 -17.87 4.13
CA GLU A 148 2.36 -16.96 2.99
C GLU A 148 1.09 -16.85 2.16
N LYS A 149 0.73 -15.64 1.79
CA LYS A 149 -0.35 -15.32 0.86
C LYS A 149 0.20 -14.45 -0.27
N ILE A 150 -0.25 -14.67 -1.48
CA ILE A 150 0.12 -13.79 -2.60
C ILE A 150 -0.49 -12.42 -2.35
N LEU A 151 0.38 -11.43 -2.21
CA LEU A 151 0.00 -10.03 -2.06
C LEU A 151 -0.32 -9.42 -3.43
N PHE A 152 0.61 -9.56 -4.38
CA PHE A 152 0.39 -9.19 -5.77
C PHE A 152 1.29 -9.99 -6.71
N SER A 153 0.89 -10.09 -7.96
CA SER A 153 1.69 -10.70 -9.02
C SER A 153 1.45 -9.99 -10.34
N GLY A 154 2.43 -10.04 -11.23
CA GLY A 154 2.30 -9.38 -12.51
C GLY A 154 3.32 -9.82 -13.53
N TYR A 155 3.07 -9.35 -14.76
CA TYR A 155 3.98 -9.48 -15.89
C TYR A 155 4.30 -8.08 -16.41
N ALA A 156 5.56 -7.75 -16.42
CA ALA A 156 6.02 -6.51 -16.99
C ALA A 156 6.81 -6.82 -18.27
N CYS A 157 6.17 -6.68 -19.40
CA CYS A 157 6.78 -6.89 -20.70
C CYS A 157 7.39 -5.61 -21.25
N LYS A 158 8.60 -5.75 -21.82
CA LYS A 158 9.26 -4.70 -22.59
C LYS A 158 8.35 -4.29 -23.76
N ARG A 159 8.19 -2.99 -23.96
CA ARG A 159 7.47 -2.46 -25.11
C ARG A 159 8.29 -2.77 -26.36
N GLY A 160 7.82 -3.68 -27.21
CA GLY A 160 8.43 -3.95 -28.51
C GLY A 160 8.53 -2.64 -29.31
N ARG A 161 9.73 -2.36 -29.81
CA ARG A 161 9.92 -1.35 -30.85
C ARG A 161 9.63 -1.96 -32.20
#